data_bbf896ba79392c836b4cd6c025617132
#
_entry.id   bbf896ba79392c836b4cd6c025617132
#
_cell.length_a   1.000
_cell.length_b   1.000
_cell.length_c   1.000
_cell.angle_alpha   90.00
_cell.angle_beta   90.00
_cell.angle_gamma   90.00
#
_symmetry.space_group_name_H-M   'P 1'
#
loop_
_entity.id
_entity.type
_entity.pdbx_description
1 polymer ?
#
loop_
_entity_poly.entity_id
_entity_poly.type
_entity_poly.pdbx_seq_one_letter_code
_entity_poly.pdbx_strand_id
1 'polypeptide(L)'
;GLNDHIDHFPIRVKTLATNRRSETNIIRFNNHIFTAATDYLNGVYKKQLNKDCQDLQKAYADVVQESPLNTQKGYVKASFLEPDEEHDYTEQTLISLGEEVEHLLASGIHLNDITILVRKNKSIPRIADYFDKELHYKIVSDEAFRLDASLAICMMLDALRYVSDENNKIARAQLAIAYQNEVLQKGLDWNTLLLLP
;
A
#
# COMPACT_ATOMS: atom_id res chain seq x y z
N GLY A 1 0.48 7.98 -29.51
CA GLY A 1 1.18 7.20 -28.48
C GLY A 1 2.69 7.20 -28.67
N LEU A 2 3.45 6.60 -27.76
CA LEU A 2 4.92 6.55 -27.83
C LEU A 2 5.41 5.89 -29.14
N ASN A 3 4.65 4.97 -29.68
CA ASN A 3 4.96 4.23 -30.93
C ASN A 3 5.00 5.14 -32.17
N ASP A 4 4.14 6.17 -32.23
CA ASP A 4 4.02 7.02 -33.42
C ASP A 4 5.27 7.90 -33.66
N HIS A 5 6.13 8.07 -32.63
CA HIS A 5 7.37 8.83 -32.73
C HIS A 5 8.61 7.96 -32.97
N ILE A 6 8.50 6.63 -32.91
CA ILE A 6 9.61 5.68 -32.95
C ILE A 6 9.62 4.83 -34.24
N ASP A 7 8.60 4.97 -35.09
CA ASP A 7 8.46 4.19 -36.33
C ASP A 7 9.62 4.32 -37.34
N HIS A 8 10.50 5.31 -37.12
CA HIS A 8 11.68 5.51 -37.97
C HIS A 8 12.90 4.68 -37.55
N PHE A 9 12.82 3.96 -36.40
CA PHE A 9 13.91 3.15 -35.89
C PHE A 9 13.56 1.66 -35.91
N PRO A 10 14.49 0.76 -36.31
CA PRO A 10 14.27 -0.67 -36.23
C PRO A 10 14.25 -1.13 -34.76
N ILE A 11 13.08 -1.15 -34.15
CA ILE A 11 12.91 -1.57 -32.76
C ILE A 11 12.92 -3.11 -32.71
N ARG A 12 13.80 -3.66 -31.88
CA ARG A 12 13.81 -5.08 -31.54
C ARG A 12 13.27 -5.26 -30.14
N VAL A 13 12.09 -5.85 -30.02
CA VAL A 13 11.53 -6.25 -28.74
C VAL A 13 12.14 -7.60 -28.33
N LYS A 14 12.67 -7.67 -27.11
CA LYS A 14 13.16 -8.91 -26.50
C LYS A 14 12.49 -9.09 -25.15
N THR A 15 11.91 -10.24 -24.92
CA THR A 15 11.33 -10.62 -23.64
C THR A 15 12.42 -11.28 -22.78
N LEU A 16 12.56 -10.80 -21.54
CA LEU A 16 13.44 -11.39 -20.53
C LEU A 16 12.64 -12.43 -19.72
N ALA A 17 12.51 -13.63 -20.27
CA ALA A 17 11.67 -14.67 -19.68
C ALA A 17 12.25 -15.25 -18.39
N THR A 18 13.58 -15.23 -18.19
CA THR A 18 14.22 -15.89 -17.06
C THR A 18 14.32 -14.96 -15.85
N ASN A 19 13.67 -15.34 -14.75
CA ASN A 19 13.81 -14.66 -13.45
C ASN A 19 14.98 -15.27 -12.65
N ARG A 20 16.01 -14.47 -12.42
CA ARG A 20 17.22 -14.85 -11.68
C ARG A 20 17.25 -14.32 -10.24
N ARG A 21 16.21 -13.61 -9.80
CA ARG A 21 16.14 -12.99 -8.47
C ARG A 21 15.40 -13.88 -7.46
N SER A 22 14.28 -14.47 -7.91
CA SER A 22 13.34 -15.16 -7.03
C SER A 22 13.55 -16.68 -7.05
N GLU A 23 13.26 -17.31 -5.93
CA GLU A 23 13.22 -18.77 -5.84
C GLU A 23 12.05 -19.36 -6.62
N THR A 24 12.17 -20.61 -7.02
CA THR A 24 11.25 -21.28 -7.96
C THR A 24 9.79 -21.27 -7.51
N ASN A 25 9.50 -21.48 -6.21
CA ASN A 25 8.12 -21.50 -5.73
C ASN A 25 7.47 -20.11 -5.82
N ILE A 26 8.23 -19.03 -5.63
CA ILE A 26 7.75 -17.66 -5.79
C ILE A 26 7.41 -17.38 -7.25
N ILE A 27 8.27 -17.79 -8.18
CA ILE A 27 8.04 -17.64 -9.62
C ILE A 27 6.78 -18.40 -10.04
N ARG A 28 6.63 -19.66 -9.62
CA ARG A 28 5.45 -20.49 -9.91
C ARG A 28 4.16 -19.88 -9.37
N PHE A 29 4.19 -19.38 -8.13
CA PHE A 29 3.05 -18.69 -7.53
C PHE A 29 2.66 -17.46 -8.35
N ASN A 30 3.63 -16.59 -8.67
CA ASN A 30 3.37 -15.39 -9.47
C ASN A 30 2.80 -15.73 -10.84
N ASN A 31 3.41 -16.68 -11.56
CA ASN A 31 2.91 -17.13 -12.84
C ASN A 31 1.45 -17.59 -12.75
N HIS A 32 1.14 -18.41 -11.73
CA HIS A 32 -0.22 -18.91 -11.53
C HIS A 32 -1.22 -17.79 -11.22
N ILE A 33 -0.88 -16.91 -10.29
CA ILE A 33 -1.75 -15.78 -9.88
C ILE A 33 -2.02 -14.83 -11.05
N PHE A 34 -0.99 -14.41 -11.78
CA PHE A 34 -1.17 -13.47 -12.89
C PHE A 34 -1.95 -14.08 -14.05
N THR A 35 -1.73 -15.37 -14.37
CA THR A 35 -2.52 -16.06 -15.38
C THR A 35 -3.98 -16.20 -14.95
N ALA A 36 -4.24 -16.71 -13.74
CA ALA A 36 -5.60 -16.87 -13.23
C ALA A 36 -6.35 -15.54 -13.09
N ALA A 37 -5.67 -14.48 -12.62
CA ALA A 37 -6.25 -13.15 -12.51
C ALA A 37 -6.62 -12.57 -13.87
N THR A 38 -5.78 -12.77 -14.89
CA THR A 38 -6.05 -12.31 -16.27
C THR A 38 -7.27 -13.01 -16.85
N ASP A 39 -7.37 -14.32 -16.67
CA ASP A 39 -8.51 -15.11 -17.16
C ASP A 39 -9.80 -14.73 -16.44
N TYR A 40 -9.75 -14.56 -15.13
CA TYR A 40 -10.89 -14.10 -14.32
C TYR A 40 -11.38 -12.70 -14.75
N LEU A 41 -10.47 -11.75 -14.87
CA LEU A 41 -10.80 -10.37 -15.27
C LEU A 41 -11.37 -10.31 -16.70
N ASN A 42 -10.81 -11.07 -17.63
CA ASN A 42 -11.39 -11.20 -18.98
C ASN A 42 -12.83 -11.72 -18.94
N GLY A 43 -13.10 -12.72 -18.07
CA GLY A 43 -14.44 -13.23 -17.88
C GLY A 43 -15.41 -12.19 -17.31
N VAL A 44 -14.95 -11.36 -16.36
CA VAL A 44 -15.74 -10.26 -15.78
C VAL A 44 -16.01 -9.17 -16.83
N TYR A 45 -14.99 -8.73 -17.56
CA TYR A 45 -15.16 -7.71 -18.61
C TYR A 45 -16.08 -8.17 -19.73
N LYS A 46 -15.97 -9.41 -20.15
CA LYS A 46 -16.87 -10.00 -21.16
C LYS A 46 -18.32 -9.94 -20.72
N LYS A 47 -18.59 -10.25 -19.45
CA LYS A 47 -19.95 -10.21 -18.89
C LYS A 47 -20.49 -8.78 -18.72
N GLN A 48 -19.65 -7.85 -18.22
CA GLN A 48 -20.07 -6.49 -17.90
C GLN A 48 -20.18 -5.58 -19.12
N LEU A 49 -19.23 -5.69 -20.04
CA LEU A 49 -19.10 -4.79 -21.19
C LEU A 49 -19.67 -5.38 -22.48
N ASN A 50 -20.09 -6.67 -22.46
CA ASN A 50 -20.52 -7.42 -23.63
C ASN A 50 -19.53 -7.31 -24.80
N LYS A 51 -18.22 -7.20 -24.49
CA LYS A 51 -17.11 -7.08 -25.43
C LYS A 51 -16.07 -8.14 -25.12
N ASP A 52 -15.55 -8.75 -26.16
CA ASP A 52 -14.39 -9.64 -26.04
C ASP A 52 -13.14 -8.74 -25.99
N CYS A 53 -12.70 -8.42 -24.78
CA CYS A 53 -11.54 -7.57 -24.56
C CYS A 53 -10.29 -8.45 -24.46
N GLN A 54 -9.53 -8.52 -25.56
CA GLN A 54 -8.27 -9.28 -25.60
C GLN A 54 -7.06 -8.46 -25.10
N ASP A 55 -7.27 -7.21 -24.71
CA ASP A 55 -6.17 -6.30 -24.37
C ASP A 55 -5.42 -6.76 -23.11
N LEU A 56 -6.14 -7.30 -22.12
CA LEU A 56 -5.51 -7.88 -20.93
C LEU A 56 -4.71 -9.12 -21.28
N GLN A 57 -5.24 -10.03 -22.11
CA GLN A 57 -4.51 -11.22 -22.53
C GLN A 57 -3.25 -10.87 -23.34
N LYS A 58 -3.33 -9.84 -24.20
CA LYS A 58 -2.17 -9.35 -24.95
C LYS A 58 -1.13 -8.70 -24.03
N ALA A 59 -1.58 -7.89 -23.05
CA ALA A 59 -0.70 -7.22 -22.10
C ALA A 59 0.04 -8.19 -21.18
N TYR A 60 -0.57 -9.35 -20.90
CA TYR A 60 -0.01 -10.38 -20.02
C TYR A 60 0.42 -11.65 -20.77
N ALA A 61 0.52 -11.60 -22.08
CA ALA A 61 0.87 -12.78 -22.90
C ALA A 61 2.27 -13.34 -22.57
N ASP A 62 3.19 -12.48 -22.13
CA ASP A 62 4.58 -12.81 -21.79
C ASP A 62 4.90 -12.68 -20.28
N VAL A 63 3.86 -12.71 -19.44
CA VAL A 63 4.03 -12.58 -17.98
C VAL A 63 4.68 -13.80 -17.33
N VAL A 64 4.59 -14.95 -17.97
CA VAL A 64 5.14 -16.21 -17.46
C VAL A 64 6.67 -16.16 -17.47
N GLN A 65 7.25 -16.35 -16.31
CA GLN A 65 8.69 -16.33 -16.10
C GLN A 65 9.23 -17.75 -15.90
N GLU A 66 10.43 -17.98 -16.38
CA GLU A 66 11.15 -19.23 -16.22
C GLU A 66 12.12 -19.14 -15.04
N SER A 67 12.24 -20.22 -14.25
CA SER A 67 13.26 -20.35 -13.23
C SER A 67 14.50 -21.02 -13.81
N PRO A 68 15.70 -20.43 -13.62
CA PRO A 68 16.95 -21.10 -14.03
C PRO A 68 17.31 -22.27 -13.09
N LEU A 69 16.66 -22.33 -11.92
CA LEU A 69 16.92 -23.32 -10.89
C LEU A 69 15.76 -24.32 -10.83
N ASN A 70 16.06 -25.61 -10.87
CA ASN A 70 15.05 -26.65 -10.65
C ASN A 70 14.99 -27.03 -9.15
N THR A 71 14.93 -26.04 -8.26
CA THR A 71 14.82 -26.21 -6.81
C THR A 71 13.38 -25.94 -6.38
N GLN A 72 12.91 -26.64 -5.35
CA GLN A 72 11.61 -26.34 -4.72
C GLN A 72 11.82 -25.43 -3.51
N LYS A 73 12.57 -24.34 -3.71
CA LYS A 73 12.84 -23.33 -2.70
C LYS A 73 11.90 -22.13 -2.86
N GLY A 74 11.81 -21.35 -1.79
CA GLY A 74 10.93 -20.21 -1.67
C GLY A 74 9.61 -20.58 -0.99
N TYR A 75 9.11 -19.65 -0.18
CA TYR A 75 7.88 -19.79 0.58
C TYR A 75 6.91 -18.68 0.17
N VAL A 76 5.65 -19.05 0.00
CA VAL A 76 4.55 -18.10 -0.25
C VAL A 76 3.39 -18.51 0.64
N LYS A 77 2.85 -17.54 1.36
CA LYS A 77 1.65 -17.68 2.20
C LYS A 77 0.63 -16.62 1.77
N ALA A 78 -0.59 -17.00 1.59
CA ALA A 78 -1.71 -16.08 1.41
C ALA A 78 -2.70 -16.30 2.56
N SER A 79 -3.06 -15.21 3.25
CA SER A 79 -4.01 -15.24 4.35
C SER A 79 -5.22 -14.38 3.99
N PHE A 80 -6.41 -14.92 4.28
CA PHE A 80 -7.66 -14.18 4.19
C PHE A 80 -8.10 -13.84 5.62
N LEU A 81 -8.31 -12.56 5.87
CA LEU A 81 -8.69 -12.06 7.18
C LEU A 81 -10.16 -11.66 7.14
N GLU A 82 -10.92 -12.08 8.15
CA GLU A 82 -12.30 -11.69 8.35
C GLU A 82 -12.38 -10.88 9.65
N PRO A 83 -13.02 -9.70 9.63
CA PRO A 83 -13.23 -8.92 10.86
C PRO A 83 -14.07 -9.75 11.85
N ASP A 84 -13.76 -9.62 13.13
CA ASP A 84 -14.52 -10.20 14.23
C ASP A 84 -15.26 -9.10 15.03
N GLU A 85 -15.88 -9.48 16.14
CA GLU A 85 -16.63 -8.54 16.99
C GLU A 85 -15.71 -7.60 17.77
N GLU A 86 -14.43 -7.94 17.97
CA GLU A 86 -13.47 -7.20 18.78
C GLU A 86 -12.56 -6.30 17.95
N HIS A 87 -12.25 -6.72 16.70
CA HIS A 87 -11.27 -6.03 15.85
C HIS A 87 -11.82 -5.75 14.46
N ASP A 88 -11.57 -4.54 13.99
CA ASP A 88 -11.84 -4.20 12.60
C ASP A 88 -10.80 -4.86 11.65
N TYR A 89 -11.08 -4.82 10.35
CA TYR A 89 -10.20 -5.39 9.33
C TYR A 89 -8.77 -4.83 9.42
N THR A 90 -8.61 -3.57 9.80
CA THR A 90 -7.29 -2.93 9.88
C THR A 90 -6.51 -3.43 11.09
N GLU A 91 -7.18 -3.58 12.21
CA GLU A 91 -6.58 -4.10 13.45
C GLU A 91 -6.16 -5.56 13.28
N GLN A 92 -7.03 -6.39 12.73
CA GLN A 92 -6.68 -7.76 12.40
C GLN A 92 -5.52 -7.87 11.43
N THR A 93 -5.44 -6.96 10.44
CA THR A 93 -4.31 -6.91 9.51
C THR A 93 -3.00 -6.59 10.25
N LEU A 94 -3.02 -5.66 11.20
CA LEU A 94 -1.84 -5.30 11.99
C LEU A 94 -1.41 -6.46 12.90
N ILE A 95 -2.36 -7.10 13.57
CA ILE A 95 -2.09 -8.28 14.42
C ILE A 95 -1.48 -9.41 13.59
N SER A 96 -2.13 -9.79 12.49
CA SER A 96 -1.64 -10.85 11.61
C SER A 96 -0.29 -10.55 10.99
N LEU A 97 -0.01 -9.28 10.69
CA LEU A 97 1.29 -8.84 10.19
C LEU A 97 2.37 -8.97 11.27
N GLY A 98 2.06 -8.59 12.51
CA GLY A 98 2.95 -8.75 13.65
C GLY A 98 3.29 -10.21 13.91
N GLU A 99 2.27 -11.09 13.96
CA GLU A 99 2.44 -12.54 14.13
C GLU A 99 3.33 -13.15 13.04
N GLU A 100 3.16 -12.72 11.79
CA GLU A 100 3.99 -13.23 10.69
C GLU A 100 5.44 -12.76 10.82
N VAL A 101 5.69 -11.52 11.24
CA VAL A 101 7.05 -11.04 11.49
C VAL A 101 7.70 -11.82 12.63
N GLU A 102 6.99 -12.06 13.74
CA GLU A 102 7.49 -12.89 14.85
C GLU A 102 7.78 -14.32 14.40
N HIS A 103 6.92 -14.90 13.58
CA HIS A 103 7.15 -16.24 13.01
C HIS A 103 8.40 -16.29 12.12
N LEU A 104 8.64 -15.27 11.31
CA LEU A 104 9.83 -15.16 10.47
C LEU A 104 11.10 -15.02 11.32
N LEU A 105 11.06 -14.21 12.37
CA LEU A 105 12.18 -14.06 13.32
C LEU A 105 12.47 -15.37 14.05
N ALA A 106 11.45 -16.08 14.52
CA ALA A 106 11.60 -17.40 15.14
C ALA A 106 12.20 -18.43 14.18
N SER A 107 12.00 -18.25 12.87
CA SER A 107 12.59 -19.07 11.81
C SER A 107 14.04 -18.68 11.46
N GLY A 108 14.61 -17.66 12.14
CA GLY A 108 15.99 -17.22 11.98
C GLY A 108 16.19 -16.15 10.89
N ILE A 109 15.11 -15.52 10.39
CA ILE A 109 15.20 -14.40 9.47
C ILE A 109 15.45 -13.13 10.29
N HIS A 110 16.34 -12.26 9.82
CA HIS A 110 16.64 -11.01 10.51
C HIS A 110 15.66 -9.89 10.12
N LEU A 111 15.39 -8.97 11.05
CA LEU A 111 14.51 -7.80 10.79
C LEU A 111 14.91 -7.02 9.53
N ASN A 112 16.20 -6.88 9.27
CA ASN A 112 16.71 -6.15 8.10
C ASN A 112 16.43 -6.86 6.76
N ASP A 113 16.05 -8.13 6.80
CA ASP A 113 15.72 -8.92 5.61
C ASP A 113 14.20 -8.95 5.34
N ILE A 114 13.41 -8.31 6.20
CA ILE A 114 11.95 -8.25 6.10
C ILE A 114 11.54 -6.92 5.50
N THR A 115 10.73 -6.96 4.44
CA THR A 115 10.16 -5.76 3.82
C THR A 115 8.65 -5.87 3.76
N ILE A 116 7.94 -4.85 4.26
CA ILE A 116 6.49 -4.74 4.21
C ILE A 116 6.10 -3.84 3.04
N LEU A 117 5.34 -4.39 2.09
CA LEU A 117 4.81 -3.62 0.96
C LEU A 117 3.34 -3.31 1.18
N VAL A 118 2.96 -2.06 0.97
CA VAL A 118 1.59 -1.59 1.15
C VAL A 118 1.01 -1.02 -0.15
N ARG A 119 -0.31 -1.13 -0.31
CA ARG A 119 -1.01 -0.58 -1.47
C ARG A 119 -1.09 0.95 -1.45
N LYS A 120 -1.16 1.55 -0.26
CA LYS A 120 -1.31 3.00 -0.07
C LYS A 120 -0.36 3.47 1.02
N ASN A 121 0.42 4.51 0.72
CA ASN A 121 1.39 5.09 1.65
C ASN A 121 0.76 5.54 2.98
N LYS A 122 -0.50 5.98 2.96
CA LYS A 122 -1.23 6.39 4.18
C LYS A 122 -1.35 5.29 5.25
N SER A 123 -1.11 4.02 4.90
CA SER A 123 -1.10 2.91 5.87
C SER A 123 0.23 2.80 6.62
N ILE A 124 1.31 3.37 6.09
CA ILE A 124 2.67 3.23 6.65
C ILE A 124 2.79 3.79 8.06
N PRO A 125 2.30 5.02 8.37
CA PRO A 125 2.41 5.55 9.73
C PRO A 125 1.69 4.68 10.77
N ARG A 126 0.54 4.11 10.42
CA ARG A 126 -0.23 3.24 11.33
C ARG A 126 0.49 1.91 11.59
N ILE A 127 1.10 1.33 10.56
CA ILE A 127 1.92 0.12 10.71
C ILE A 127 3.15 0.44 11.57
N ALA A 128 3.84 1.56 11.32
CA ALA A 128 5.00 1.97 12.08
C ALA A 128 4.68 2.21 13.56
N ASP A 129 3.55 2.85 13.85
CA ASP A 129 3.08 3.11 15.21
C ASP A 129 2.74 1.81 15.96
N TYR A 130 2.07 0.88 15.31
CA TYR A 130 1.77 -0.44 15.87
C TYR A 130 3.05 -1.24 16.19
N PHE A 131 3.99 -1.28 15.26
CA PHE A 131 5.25 -2.01 15.46
C PHE A 131 6.12 -1.38 16.56
N ASP A 132 6.15 -0.06 16.66
CA ASP A 132 6.91 0.63 17.71
C ASP A 132 6.28 0.43 19.10
N LYS A 133 4.95 0.54 19.21
CA LYS A 133 4.24 0.47 20.51
C LYS A 133 4.05 -0.95 21.02
N GLU A 134 3.59 -1.85 20.16
CA GLU A 134 3.18 -3.19 20.58
C GLU A 134 4.33 -4.21 20.48
N LEU A 135 5.16 -4.11 19.44
CA LEU A 135 6.22 -5.08 19.18
C LEU A 135 7.63 -4.55 19.50
N HIS A 136 7.77 -3.25 19.75
CA HIS A 136 9.04 -2.56 20.00
C HIS A 136 10.06 -2.69 18.86
N TYR A 137 9.57 -2.83 17.62
CA TYR A 137 10.37 -2.84 16.41
C TYR A 137 10.25 -1.52 15.66
N LYS A 138 11.38 -0.99 15.18
CA LYS A 138 11.40 0.24 14.38
C LYS A 138 11.30 -0.09 12.90
N ILE A 139 10.31 0.51 12.25
CA ILE A 139 10.17 0.44 10.80
C ILE A 139 10.93 1.61 10.17
N VAL A 140 11.73 1.33 9.16
CA VAL A 140 12.43 2.34 8.34
C VAL A 140 11.60 2.61 7.10
N SER A 141 11.11 3.83 6.96
CA SER A 141 10.38 4.30 5.78
C SER A 141 10.41 5.82 5.69
N ASP A 142 10.59 6.36 4.51
CA ASP A 142 10.52 7.81 4.29
C ASP A 142 9.16 8.40 4.69
N GLU A 143 8.07 7.67 4.45
CA GLU A 143 6.71 8.09 4.83
C GLU A 143 6.44 8.00 6.35
N ALA A 144 7.04 7.05 7.05
CA ALA A 144 6.86 6.92 8.50
C ALA A 144 7.51 8.07 9.28
N PHE A 145 8.55 8.68 8.70
CA PHE A 145 9.29 9.79 9.31
C PHE A 145 8.91 11.18 8.78
N ARG A 146 7.89 11.27 7.96
CA ARG A 146 7.39 12.57 7.51
C ARG A 146 6.78 13.32 8.69
N LEU A 147 7.26 14.54 8.90
CA LEU A 147 6.76 15.41 9.96
C LEU A 147 5.26 15.74 9.80
N ASP A 148 4.80 15.88 8.55
CA ASP A 148 3.40 16.13 8.22
C ASP A 148 2.47 14.91 8.39
N ALA A 149 3.00 13.74 8.70
CA ALA A 149 2.21 12.58 9.11
C ALA A 149 1.71 12.69 10.57
N SER A 150 2.33 13.52 11.39
CA SER A 150 1.92 13.76 12.78
C SER A 150 0.89 14.87 12.86
N LEU A 151 -0.32 14.54 13.36
CA LEU A 151 -1.37 15.53 13.57
C LEU A 151 -0.93 16.68 14.51
N ALA A 152 -0.19 16.36 15.57
CA ALA A 152 0.33 17.37 16.48
C ALA A 152 1.24 18.37 15.77
N ILE A 153 2.11 17.89 14.88
CA ILE A 153 2.98 18.76 14.09
C ILE A 153 2.16 19.58 13.08
N CYS A 154 1.17 18.99 12.43
CA CYS A 154 0.26 19.73 11.54
C CYS A 154 -0.47 20.86 12.31
N MET A 155 -0.99 20.57 13.49
CA MET A 155 -1.63 21.58 14.37
C MET A 155 -0.67 22.70 14.74
N MET A 156 0.57 22.38 15.10
CA MET A 156 1.60 23.40 15.40
C MET A 156 1.93 24.26 14.18
N LEU A 157 2.07 23.65 13.00
CA LEU A 157 2.33 24.38 11.75
C LEU A 157 1.17 25.29 11.37
N ASP A 158 -0.07 24.81 11.52
CA ASP A 158 -1.25 25.61 11.21
C ASP A 158 -1.45 26.75 12.24
N ALA A 159 -1.13 26.51 13.52
CA ALA A 159 -1.09 27.57 14.51
C ALA A 159 -0.05 28.64 14.17
N LEU A 160 1.16 28.25 13.78
CA LEU A 160 2.21 29.20 13.36
C LEU A 160 1.82 29.96 12.09
N ARG A 161 1.19 29.30 11.12
CA ARG A 161 0.66 29.96 9.91
C ARG A 161 -0.41 30.99 10.23
N TYR A 162 -1.32 30.65 11.15
CA TYR A 162 -2.38 31.57 11.58
C TYR A 162 -1.83 32.76 12.37
N VAL A 163 -0.88 32.55 13.27
CA VAL A 163 -0.21 33.65 14.00
C VAL A 163 0.59 34.56 13.05
N SER A 164 1.19 33.97 12.01
CA SER A 164 1.93 34.75 11.00
C SER A 164 1.03 35.55 10.07
N ASP A 165 -0.16 35.04 9.78
CA ASP A 165 -1.18 35.69 8.95
C ASP A 165 -2.59 35.35 9.49
N GLU A 166 -3.16 36.28 10.27
CA GLU A 166 -4.48 36.14 10.87
C GLU A 166 -5.61 36.03 9.83
N ASN A 167 -5.36 36.43 8.58
CA ASN A 167 -6.32 36.29 7.49
C ASN A 167 -6.29 34.90 6.81
N ASN A 168 -5.37 34.04 7.22
CA ASN A 168 -5.27 32.67 6.69
C ASN A 168 -6.43 31.80 7.22
N LYS A 169 -7.58 31.88 6.53
CA LYS A 169 -8.81 31.14 6.87
C LYS A 169 -8.62 29.63 6.82
N ILE A 170 -7.72 29.13 5.96
CA ILE A 170 -7.45 27.70 5.84
C ILE A 170 -6.73 27.17 7.07
N ALA A 171 -5.64 27.81 7.50
CA ALA A 171 -4.91 27.43 8.69
C ALA A 171 -5.80 27.48 9.92
N ARG A 172 -6.63 28.54 10.05
CA ARG A 172 -7.61 28.69 11.13
C ARG A 172 -8.62 27.53 11.14
N ALA A 173 -9.19 27.19 9.98
CA ALA A 173 -10.18 26.12 9.88
C ALA A 173 -9.56 24.75 10.21
N GLN A 174 -8.37 24.44 9.68
CA GLN A 174 -7.65 23.20 9.98
C GLN A 174 -7.35 23.06 11.47
N LEU A 175 -6.86 24.12 12.09
CA LEU A 175 -6.58 24.14 13.52
C LEU A 175 -7.86 23.94 14.36
N ALA A 176 -8.95 24.61 14.01
CA ALA A 176 -10.22 24.47 14.72
C ALA A 176 -10.80 23.04 14.59
N ILE A 177 -10.73 22.45 13.40
CA ILE A 177 -11.16 21.07 13.14
C ILE A 177 -10.35 20.09 13.98
N ALA A 178 -9.02 20.20 13.94
CA ALA A 178 -8.14 19.33 14.69
C ALA A 178 -8.36 19.46 16.20
N TYR A 179 -8.52 20.68 16.71
CA TYR A 179 -8.79 20.92 18.11
C TYR A 179 -10.14 20.32 18.58
N GLN A 180 -11.20 20.47 17.77
CA GLN A 180 -12.51 19.88 18.10
C GLN A 180 -12.48 18.36 18.14
N ASN A 181 -11.84 17.74 17.14
CA ASN A 181 -11.81 16.29 17.04
C ASN A 181 -10.92 15.65 18.12
N GLU A 182 -9.72 16.20 18.33
CA GLU A 182 -8.71 15.55 19.16
C GLU A 182 -8.72 15.99 20.63
N VAL A 183 -9.03 17.27 20.88
CA VAL A 183 -9.00 17.80 22.25
C VAL A 183 -10.37 17.78 22.87
N LEU A 184 -11.40 18.24 22.16
CA LEU A 184 -12.76 18.30 22.67
C LEU A 184 -13.55 17.02 22.48
N GLN A 185 -13.09 16.13 21.58
CA GLN A 185 -13.76 14.88 21.20
C GLN A 185 -15.23 15.07 20.84
N LYS A 186 -15.56 16.22 20.26
CA LYS A 186 -16.90 16.59 19.82
C LYS A 186 -16.99 16.44 18.33
N GLY A 187 -18.09 15.83 17.85
CA GLY A 187 -18.39 15.78 16.41
C GLY A 187 -18.44 17.19 15.82
N LEU A 188 -17.95 17.30 14.58
CA LEU A 188 -17.89 18.58 13.86
C LEU A 188 -19.29 19.09 13.56
N ASP A 189 -19.63 20.23 14.10
CA ASP A 189 -20.74 21.03 13.61
C ASP A 189 -20.24 22.04 12.56
N TRP A 190 -20.37 21.63 11.29
CA TRP A 190 -19.96 22.43 10.13
C TRP A 190 -20.63 23.79 10.06
N ASN A 191 -21.88 23.91 10.55
CA ASN A 191 -22.62 25.16 10.54
C ASN A 191 -22.02 26.19 11.49
N THR A 192 -21.61 25.75 12.66
CA THR A 192 -20.93 26.61 13.64
C THR A 192 -19.54 27.04 13.15
N LEU A 193 -18.83 26.17 12.45
CA LEU A 193 -17.47 26.44 11.97
C LEU A 193 -17.44 27.43 10.79
N LEU A 194 -18.45 27.40 9.93
CA LEU A 194 -18.60 28.33 8.78
C LEU A 194 -19.11 29.70 9.18
N LEU A 195 -19.75 29.83 10.35
CA LEU A 195 -20.32 31.08 10.85
C LEU A 195 -19.36 31.86 11.76
N LEU A 196 -18.19 31.35 12.07
CA LEU A 196 -17.17 32.08 12.84
C LEU A 196 -16.58 33.21 11.97
N PRO A 197 -16.63 34.48 12.43
CA PRO A 197 -16.14 35.64 11.68
C PRO A 197 -14.64 35.57 11.39
#